data_66311ff13c79d093395b5204c6b34233
#
_entry.id   66311ff13c79d093395b5204c6b34233
#
_cell.length_a   1.000
_cell.length_b   1.000
_cell.length_c   1.000
_cell.angle_alpha   90.00
_cell.angle_beta   90.00
_cell.angle_gamma   90.00
#
_symmetry.space_group_name_H-M   'P 1'
#
loop_
_entity.id
_entity.type
_entity.pdbx_description
1 polymer ?
#
loop_
_entity_poly.entity_id
_entity_poly.type
_entity_poly.pdbx_seq_one_letter_code
_entity_poly.pdbx_strand_id
1 'polypeptide(L)'
;RVSSKPLFFQLGTDKDCDILPQIGFERTHSLQDANLMLISAHKQPPEQNDPYIVQILKDASAMNIPAVCINPDAHFAGINGTVETYCAGYFAARYEKMGGKVLYIGKPFEQIFLHVFQQANLEPKLNKILMVGDTLTTDVLGGRNVGIDTALVTTGNAGMYANHNQNKNDDEDLVLSQIRLHCQL
;
A
#
# COMPACT_ATOMS: atom_id res chain seq x y z
N ARG A 1 9.91 33.02 3.16
CA ARG A 1 10.65 32.37 2.07
C ARG A 1 9.84 31.14 1.65
N VAL A 2 9.33 31.16 0.42
CA VAL A 2 8.71 29.96 -0.16
C VAL A 2 9.85 28.94 -0.29
N SER A 3 9.66 27.74 0.27
CA SER A 3 10.64 26.65 0.11
C SER A 3 10.83 26.38 -1.38
N SER A 4 12.07 26.25 -1.83
CA SER A 4 12.36 25.88 -3.21
C SER A 4 12.15 24.39 -3.46
N LYS A 5 11.92 23.61 -2.41
CA LYS A 5 11.71 22.15 -2.46
C LYS A 5 10.22 21.82 -2.45
N PRO A 6 9.81 20.76 -3.16
CA PRO A 6 8.43 20.30 -3.10
C PRO A 6 8.08 19.83 -1.69
N LEU A 7 6.84 20.13 -1.26
CA LEU A 7 6.35 19.81 0.07
C LEU A 7 5.50 18.54 0.03
N PHE A 8 5.62 17.69 1.06
CA PHE A 8 4.72 16.56 1.23
C PHE A 8 3.98 16.60 2.57
N PHE A 9 2.71 16.21 2.52
CA PHE A 9 1.89 15.94 3.70
C PHE A 9 1.92 14.44 3.98
N GLN A 10 2.13 14.03 5.23
CA GLN A 10 2.15 12.62 5.62
C GLN A 10 0.85 12.23 6.30
N LEU A 11 0.14 11.29 5.70
CA LEU A 11 -0.95 10.57 6.33
C LEU A 11 -0.41 9.28 6.93
N GLY A 12 0.00 9.32 8.20
CA GLY A 12 0.62 8.18 8.87
C GLY A 12 1.35 8.55 10.14
N THR A 13 2.23 7.66 10.58
CA THR A 13 3.07 7.84 11.76
C THR A 13 4.41 8.50 11.40
N ASP A 14 5.09 9.08 12.39
CA ASP A 14 6.40 9.71 12.17
C ASP A 14 7.53 8.72 11.85
N LYS A 15 7.27 7.41 11.91
CA LYS A 15 8.28 6.38 11.60
C LYS A 15 8.80 6.44 10.16
N ASP A 16 7.96 6.91 9.23
CA ASP A 16 8.28 6.96 7.79
C ASP A 16 8.59 8.37 7.30
N CYS A 17 8.78 9.33 8.22
CA CYS A 17 8.94 10.75 7.87
C CYS A 17 10.24 11.05 7.09
N ASP A 18 11.24 10.18 7.18
CA ASP A 18 12.56 10.41 6.57
C ASP A 18 12.69 9.85 5.14
N ILE A 19 11.66 9.19 4.61
CA ILE A 19 11.71 8.56 3.28
C ILE A 19 11.82 9.64 2.18
N LEU A 20 10.88 10.56 2.13
CA LEU A 20 10.83 11.59 1.08
C LEU A 20 11.89 12.70 1.22
N PRO A 21 12.33 13.10 2.43
CA PRO A 21 13.45 14.03 2.58
C PRO A 21 14.73 13.59 1.91
N GLN A 22 15.02 12.28 1.86
CA GLN A 22 16.22 11.74 1.21
C GLN A 22 16.25 11.98 -0.31
N ILE A 23 15.10 12.21 -0.93
CA ILE A 23 14.95 12.51 -2.36
C ILE A 23 14.54 13.95 -2.64
N GLY A 24 14.69 14.83 -1.67
CA GLY A 24 14.61 16.28 -1.85
C GLY A 24 13.26 16.92 -1.54
N PHE A 25 12.30 16.20 -0.92
CA PHE A 25 11.07 16.80 -0.41
C PHE A 25 11.26 17.38 0.99
N GLU A 26 10.41 18.34 1.35
CA GLU A 26 10.28 18.83 2.73
C GLU A 26 8.89 18.50 3.27
N ARG A 27 8.83 18.10 4.55
CA ARG A 27 7.56 17.80 5.20
C ARG A 27 6.80 19.06 5.55
N THR A 28 5.49 19.06 5.28
CA THR A 28 4.56 20.08 5.77
C THR A 28 3.48 19.43 6.64
N HIS A 29 2.94 20.20 7.60
CA HIS A 29 1.78 19.82 8.39
C HIS A 29 0.47 20.40 7.83
N SER A 30 0.55 21.20 6.78
CA SER A 30 -0.59 21.82 6.08
C SER A 30 -0.84 21.07 4.77
N LEU A 31 -2.02 20.47 4.64
CA LEU A 31 -2.41 19.78 3.40
C LEU A 31 -2.50 20.77 2.23
N GLN A 32 -2.88 22.03 2.51
CA GLN A 32 -3.03 23.09 1.51
C GLN A 32 -1.70 23.48 0.84
N ASP A 33 -0.59 23.29 1.54
CA ASP A 33 0.75 23.60 1.03
C ASP A 33 1.43 22.40 0.35
N ALA A 34 0.81 21.20 0.44
CA ALA A 34 1.41 19.98 -0.04
C ALA A 34 1.32 19.83 -1.57
N ASN A 35 2.43 19.43 -2.17
CA ASN A 35 2.49 19.01 -3.57
C ASN A 35 2.26 17.50 -3.72
N LEU A 36 2.41 16.74 -2.63
CA LEU A 36 2.32 15.29 -2.58
C LEU A 36 1.77 14.84 -1.22
N MET A 37 0.97 13.77 -1.20
CA MET A 37 0.59 13.08 0.04
C MET A 37 1.33 11.75 0.14
N LEU A 38 2.05 11.52 1.25
CA LEU A 38 2.62 10.22 1.59
C LEU A 38 1.61 9.45 2.44
N ILE A 39 1.15 8.30 1.95
CA ILE A 39 0.24 7.42 2.69
C ILE A 39 1.08 6.29 3.30
N SER A 40 1.27 6.36 4.61
CA SER A 40 1.97 5.37 5.43
C SER A 40 1.17 5.00 6.69
N ALA A 41 -0.16 5.24 6.67
CA ALA A 41 -1.03 5.05 7.82
C ALA A 41 -1.17 3.57 8.20
N HIS A 42 -1.16 3.32 9.52
CA HIS A 42 -1.51 2.05 10.12
C HIS A 42 -2.49 2.34 11.26
N LYS A 43 -3.68 1.74 11.21
CA LYS A 43 -4.75 1.99 12.18
C LYS A 43 -5.43 0.70 12.60
N GLN A 44 -5.60 0.52 13.91
CA GLN A 44 -6.40 -0.57 14.44
C GLN A 44 -7.91 -0.28 14.27
N PRO A 45 -8.76 -1.32 14.14
CA PRO A 45 -10.20 -1.12 14.20
C PRO A 45 -10.62 -0.53 15.57
N PRO A 46 -11.55 0.43 15.64
CA PRO A 46 -12.30 1.08 14.56
C PRO A 46 -11.63 2.36 13.99
N GLU A 47 -10.39 2.66 14.34
CA GLU A 47 -9.71 3.92 13.99
C GLU A 47 -9.51 4.14 12.47
N GLN A 48 -9.65 3.08 11.65
CA GLN A 48 -9.60 3.22 10.19
C GLN A 48 -10.69 4.14 9.64
N ASN A 49 -11.77 4.35 10.40
CA ASN A 49 -12.87 5.24 10.07
C ASN A 49 -12.80 6.59 10.82
N ASP A 50 -11.64 6.94 11.40
CA ASP A 50 -11.43 8.23 12.04
C ASP A 50 -11.92 9.37 11.12
N PRO A 51 -12.86 10.21 11.57
CA PRO A 51 -13.38 11.33 10.78
C PRO A 51 -12.29 12.26 10.26
N TYR A 52 -11.21 12.44 11.01
CA TYR A 52 -10.06 13.23 10.59
C TYR A 52 -9.40 12.62 9.36
N ILE A 53 -9.12 11.33 9.35
CA ILE A 53 -8.52 10.64 8.19
C ILE A 53 -9.43 10.74 6.97
N VAL A 54 -10.72 10.47 7.17
CA VAL A 54 -11.71 10.56 6.08
C VAL A 54 -11.76 11.97 5.49
N GLN A 55 -11.70 12.99 6.34
CA GLN A 55 -11.71 14.39 5.89
C GLN A 55 -10.44 14.74 5.11
N ILE A 56 -9.26 14.35 5.60
CA ILE A 56 -7.98 14.55 4.88
C ILE A 56 -8.02 13.92 3.48
N LEU A 57 -8.52 12.69 3.36
CA LEU A 57 -8.62 12.03 2.05
C LEU A 57 -9.57 12.78 1.10
N LYS A 58 -10.71 13.28 1.59
CA LYS A 58 -11.66 14.10 0.81
C LYS A 58 -11.03 15.42 0.35
N ASP A 59 -10.38 16.12 1.26
CA ASP A 59 -9.77 17.42 0.97
C ASP A 59 -8.62 17.27 -0.02
N ALA A 60 -7.76 16.26 0.17
CA ALA A 60 -6.69 15.95 -0.76
C ALA A 60 -7.22 15.62 -2.17
N SER A 61 -8.32 14.86 -2.26
CA SER A 61 -8.96 14.53 -3.54
C SER A 61 -9.54 15.79 -4.21
N ALA A 62 -10.24 16.63 -3.45
CA ALA A 62 -10.79 17.88 -3.96
C ALA A 62 -9.70 18.84 -4.49
N MET A 63 -8.52 18.82 -3.88
CA MET A 63 -7.34 19.59 -4.28
C MET A 63 -6.51 18.91 -5.37
N ASN A 64 -6.86 17.68 -5.80
CA ASN A 64 -6.11 16.87 -6.75
C ASN A 64 -4.65 16.62 -6.34
N ILE A 65 -4.36 16.45 -5.06
CA ILE A 65 -3.02 16.19 -4.56
C ILE A 65 -2.63 14.75 -4.91
N PRO A 66 -1.57 14.48 -5.69
CA PRO A 66 -1.13 13.12 -5.95
C PRO A 66 -0.64 12.46 -4.65
N ALA A 67 -0.80 11.14 -4.55
CA ALA A 67 -0.35 10.39 -3.39
C ALA A 67 0.66 9.30 -3.76
N VAL A 68 1.53 8.97 -2.82
CA VAL A 68 2.40 7.79 -2.85
C VAL A 68 2.00 6.90 -1.68
N CYS A 69 1.72 5.63 -1.97
CA CYS A 69 1.49 4.58 -1.00
C CYS A 69 2.73 3.68 -0.93
N ILE A 70 3.39 3.63 0.22
CA ILE A 70 4.65 2.87 0.38
C ILE A 70 4.46 1.44 0.91
N ASN A 71 3.23 1.05 1.21
CA ASN A 71 2.85 -0.31 1.59
C ASN A 71 1.48 -0.64 1.01
N PRO A 72 1.39 -1.35 -0.14
CA PRO A 72 0.11 -1.68 -0.77
C PRO A 72 -0.75 -2.71 -0.01
N ASP A 73 -0.21 -3.38 1.02
CA ASP A 73 -1.03 -4.28 1.84
C ASP A 73 -2.21 -3.52 2.47
N ALA A 74 -3.39 -4.14 2.43
CA ALA A 74 -4.59 -3.54 2.99
C ALA A 74 -4.64 -3.63 4.52
N HIS A 75 -4.22 -4.77 5.04
CA HIS A 75 -4.31 -5.07 6.48
C HIS A 75 -3.30 -6.15 6.89
N PHE A 76 -3.06 -6.23 8.20
CA PHE A 76 -2.45 -7.37 8.84
C PHE A 76 -3.52 -8.23 9.52
N ALA A 77 -3.39 -9.55 9.37
CA ALA A 77 -4.20 -10.52 10.06
C ALA A 77 -3.76 -10.69 11.52
N GLY A 78 -4.70 -10.65 12.42
CA GLY A 78 -4.51 -11.12 13.78
C GLY A 78 -4.51 -12.66 13.89
N ILE A 79 -4.09 -13.17 15.02
CA ILE A 79 -3.95 -14.61 15.31
C ILE A 79 -5.26 -15.39 15.04
N ASN A 80 -6.42 -14.75 15.22
CA ASN A 80 -7.73 -15.36 15.05
C ASN A 80 -8.34 -15.17 13.66
N GLY A 81 -7.58 -14.72 12.66
CA GLY A 81 -8.10 -14.44 11.33
C GLY A 81 -8.99 -13.18 11.25
N THR A 82 -8.87 -12.29 12.22
CA THR A 82 -9.53 -10.97 12.19
C THR A 82 -8.54 -9.91 11.71
N VAL A 83 -9.03 -8.78 11.20
CA VAL A 83 -8.18 -7.64 10.90
C VAL A 83 -7.62 -7.06 12.21
N GLU A 84 -6.31 -7.09 12.36
CA GLU A 84 -5.63 -6.48 13.50
C GLU A 84 -5.28 -5.02 13.21
N THR A 85 -4.83 -4.74 12.00
CA THR A 85 -4.40 -3.39 11.61
C THR A 85 -4.69 -3.13 10.14
N TYR A 86 -5.33 -2.01 9.83
CA TYR A 86 -5.44 -1.49 8.47
C TYR A 86 -4.16 -0.76 8.08
N CYS A 87 -3.61 -1.11 6.90
CA CYS A 87 -2.36 -0.58 6.39
C CYS A 87 -2.54 0.54 5.36
N ALA A 88 -1.45 1.07 4.87
CA ALA A 88 -1.44 2.18 3.92
C ALA A 88 -2.25 1.87 2.65
N GLY A 89 -2.21 0.63 2.14
CA GLY A 89 -2.97 0.21 0.96
C GLY A 89 -4.48 0.38 1.13
N TYR A 90 -5.03 0.14 2.32
CA TYR A 90 -6.45 0.39 2.60
C TYR A 90 -6.82 1.87 2.42
N PHE A 91 -6.01 2.78 2.97
CA PHE A 91 -6.26 4.23 2.87
C PHE A 91 -6.03 4.75 1.45
N ALA A 92 -5.03 4.21 0.76
CA ALA A 92 -4.75 4.52 -0.63
C ALA A 92 -5.91 4.12 -1.56
N ALA A 93 -6.46 2.92 -1.40
CA ALA A 93 -7.62 2.47 -2.15
C ALA A 93 -8.89 3.31 -1.87
N ARG A 94 -9.09 3.74 -0.63
CA ARG A 94 -10.17 4.70 -0.29
C ARG A 94 -9.96 6.05 -0.97
N TYR A 95 -8.70 6.52 -1.03
CA TYR A 95 -8.35 7.77 -1.70
C TYR A 95 -8.66 7.70 -3.20
N GLU A 96 -8.31 6.61 -3.88
CA GLU A 96 -8.63 6.40 -5.29
C GLU A 96 -10.14 6.36 -5.55
N LYS A 97 -10.93 5.72 -4.68
CA LYS A 97 -12.40 5.76 -4.78
C LYS A 97 -12.99 7.18 -4.68
N MET A 98 -12.29 8.09 -4.04
CA MET A 98 -12.67 9.50 -3.96
C MET A 98 -12.14 10.30 -5.16
N GLY A 99 -11.51 9.67 -6.16
CA GLY A 99 -10.95 10.31 -7.34
C GLY A 99 -9.47 10.71 -7.21
N GLY A 100 -8.80 10.38 -6.12
CA GLY A 100 -7.38 10.64 -5.92
C GLY A 100 -6.50 9.80 -6.84
N LYS A 101 -5.30 10.31 -7.16
CA LYS A 101 -4.28 9.57 -7.92
C LYS A 101 -3.23 9.03 -6.98
N VAL A 102 -2.97 7.71 -7.05
CA VAL A 102 -2.00 7.03 -6.18
C VAL A 102 -0.92 6.36 -7.01
N LEU A 103 0.34 6.59 -6.63
CA LEU A 103 1.46 5.75 -7.03
C LEU A 103 1.73 4.74 -5.91
N TYR A 104 1.63 3.47 -6.22
CA TYR A 104 1.95 2.40 -5.28
C TYR A 104 3.41 1.97 -5.40
N ILE A 105 4.08 1.80 -4.25
CA ILE A 105 5.45 1.29 -4.14
C ILE A 105 5.41 0.07 -3.22
N GLY A 106 5.87 -1.06 -3.73
CA GLY A 106 5.86 -2.32 -3.01
C GLY A 106 5.18 -3.44 -3.78
N LYS A 107 4.99 -4.59 -3.16
CA LYS A 107 4.27 -5.73 -3.72
C LYS A 107 2.78 -5.37 -3.94
N PRO A 108 2.12 -5.81 -5.01
CA PRO A 108 2.54 -6.76 -6.05
C PRO A 108 3.21 -6.13 -7.29
N PHE A 109 3.58 -4.86 -7.22
CA PHE A 109 4.10 -4.10 -8.36
C PHE A 109 5.52 -4.54 -8.72
N GLU A 110 5.78 -4.68 -10.02
CA GLU A 110 7.02 -5.25 -10.56
C GLU A 110 8.27 -4.51 -10.08
N GLN A 111 8.20 -3.19 -9.91
CA GLN A 111 9.34 -2.33 -9.63
C GLN A 111 10.15 -2.79 -8.41
N ILE A 112 9.48 -3.25 -7.34
CA ILE A 112 10.20 -3.72 -6.15
C ILE A 112 10.95 -5.03 -6.42
N PHE A 113 10.36 -5.94 -7.20
CA PHE A 113 11.00 -7.20 -7.58
C PHE A 113 12.18 -6.96 -8.51
N LEU A 114 11.99 -6.13 -9.55
CA LEU A 114 13.05 -5.79 -10.50
C LEU A 114 14.24 -5.10 -9.80
N HIS A 115 13.94 -4.23 -8.83
CA HIS A 115 14.99 -3.62 -8.01
C HIS A 115 15.79 -4.68 -7.22
N VAL A 116 15.11 -5.62 -6.56
CA VAL A 116 15.77 -6.72 -5.83
C VAL A 116 16.62 -7.58 -6.78
N PHE A 117 16.08 -7.94 -7.95
CA PHE A 117 16.83 -8.73 -8.93
C PHE A 117 18.09 -8.01 -9.39
N GLN A 118 17.99 -6.72 -9.67
CA GLN A 118 19.14 -5.90 -10.05
C GLN A 118 20.20 -5.83 -8.93
N GLN A 119 19.78 -5.56 -7.68
CA GLN A 119 20.71 -5.45 -6.55
C GLN A 119 21.41 -6.78 -6.23
N ALA A 120 20.72 -7.89 -6.43
CA ALA A 120 21.24 -9.23 -6.16
C ALA A 120 21.91 -9.89 -7.39
N ASN A 121 21.99 -9.20 -8.53
CA ASN A 121 22.46 -9.74 -9.81
C ASN A 121 21.72 -11.04 -10.20
N LEU A 122 20.38 -11.06 -10.04
CA LEU A 122 19.55 -12.21 -10.36
C LEU A 122 18.86 -12.01 -11.71
N GLU A 123 18.83 -13.08 -12.51
CA GLU A 123 18.05 -13.16 -13.74
C GLU A 123 16.94 -14.20 -13.56
N PRO A 124 15.65 -13.83 -13.54
CA PRO A 124 14.54 -14.74 -13.28
C PRO A 124 14.50 -15.96 -14.20
N LYS A 125 14.97 -15.81 -15.45
CA LYS A 125 15.04 -16.91 -16.43
C LYS A 125 16.16 -17.91 -16.18
N LEU A 126 17.23 -17.49 -15.48
CA LEU A 126 18.42 -18.31 -15.23
C LEU A 126 18.50 -18.79 -13.78
N ASN A 127 17.96 -18.03 -12.86
CA ASN A 127 18.02 -18.33 -11.44
C ASN A 127 16.71 -18.95 -10.97
N LYS A 128 16.81 -19.91 -10.04
CA LYS A 128 15.64 -20.41 -9.31
C LYS A 128 15.32 -19.45 -8.19
N ILE A 129 14.25 -18.67 -8.39
CA ILE A 129 13.79 -17.66 -7.43
C ILE A 129 12.40 -18.08 -6.94
N LEU A 130 12.20 -18.03 -5.64
CA LEU A 130 10.94 -18.34 -4.99
C LEU A 130 10.50 -17.15 -4.13
N MET A 131 9.33 -16.60 -4.42
CA MET A 131 8.65 -15.68 -3.53
C MET A 131 7.87 -16.46 -2.48
N VAL A 132 8.17 -16.24 -1.21
CA VAL A 132 7.48 -16.85 -0.08
C VAL A 132 6.73 -15.77 0.68
N GLY A 133 5.42 -15.92 0.85
CA GLY A 133 4.60 -14.95 1.55
C GLY A 133 3.22 -15.48 1.90
N ASP A 134 2.47 -14.72 2.67
CA ASP A 134 1.18 -15.12 3.22
C ASP A 134 -0.01 -14.36 2.60
N THR A 135 0.25 -13.41 1.69
CA THR A 135 -0.78 -12.57 1.09
C THR A 135 -0.92 -12.85 -0.40
N LEU A 136 -2.09 -13.36 -0.80
CA LEU A 136 -2.37 -13.71 -2.19
C LEU A 136 -2.26 -12.50 -3.14
N THR A 137 -2.73 -11.34 -2.68
CA THR A 137 -2.86 -10.12 -3.49
C THR A 137 -1.57 -9.31 -3.62
N THR A 138 -0.59 -9.57 -2.78
CA THR A 138 0.71 -8.87 -2.83
C THR A 138 1.86 -9.83 -3.06
N ASP A 139 2.02 -10.87 -2.26
CA ASP A 139 3.15 -11.80 -2.38
C ASP A 139 3.03 -12.71 -3.59
N VAL A 140 1.94 -13.48 -3.64
CA VAL A 140 1.73 -14.48 -4.71
C VAL A 140 1.52 -13.79 -6.05
N LEU A 141 0.66 -12.77 -6.09
CA LEU A 141 0.43 -12.00 -7.29
C LEU A 141 1.70 -11.30 -7.78
N GLY A 142 2.49 -10.70 -6.87
CA GLY A 142 3.73 -10.03 -7.22
C GLY A 142 4.76 -10.96 -7.83
N GLY A 143 4.98 -12.14 -7.23
CA GLY A 143 5.88 -13.15 -7.80
C GLY A 143 5.41 -13.63 -9.18
N ARG A 144 4.10 -13.85 -9.36
CA ARG A 144 3.50 -14.21 -10.64
C ARG A 144 3.70 -13.13 -11.72
N ASN A 145 3.51 -11.85 -11.36
CA ASN A 145 3.66 -10.73 -12.29
C ASN A 145 5.06 -10.65 -12.89
N VAL A 146 6.09 -11.02 -12.12
CA VAL A 146 7.49 -11.03 -12.58
C VAL A 146 7.97 -12.41 -13.07
N GLY A 147 7.08 -13.40 -13.12
CA GLY A 147 7.35 -14.71 -13.70
C GLY A 147 8.26 -15.62 -12.85
N ILE A 148 8.22 -15.49 -11.52
CA ILE A 148 8.92 -16.39 -10.59
C ILE A 148 7.94 -17.31 -9.87
N ASP A 149 8.48 -18.40 -9.30
CA ASP A 149 7.70 -19.33 -8.48
C ASP A 149 7.24 -18.66 -7.17
N THR A 150 6.09 -19.10 -6.67
CA THR A 150 5.50 -18.56 -5.44
C THR A 150 5.11 -19.70 -4.48
N ALA A 151 5.33 -19.51 -3.19
CA ALA A 151 4.89 -20.37 -2.12
C ALA A 151 4.02 -19.58 -1.13
N LEU A 152 2.76 -19.98 -1.01
CA LEU A 152 1.84 -19.39 -0.06
C LEU A 152 2.02 -20.01 1.32
N VAL A 153 2.33 -19.18 2.31
CA VAL A 153 2.30 -19.58 3.73
C VAL A 153 0.86 -19.45 4.22
N THR A 154 0.30 -20.53 4.73
CA THR A 154 -1.14 -20.59 5.10
C THR A 154 -1.47 -20.03 6.47
N THR A 155 -0.51 -19.42 7.16
CA THR A 155 -0.68 -18.61 8.37
C THR A 155 -0.74 -17.12 8.00
N GLY A 156 -1.02 -16.23 8.96
CA GLY A 156 -1.12 -14.81 8.68
C GLY A 156 -2.33 -14.44 7.82
N ASN A 157 -2.16 -13.57 6.82
CA ASN A 157 -3.26 -13.09 5.97
C ASN A 157 -3.94 -14.22 5.19
N ALA A 158 -3.22 -15.25 4.73
CA ALA A 158 -3.84 -16.38 4.06
C ALA A 158 -4.84 -17.15 4.95
N GLY A 159 -4.60 -17.21 6.25
CA GLY A 159 -5.54 -17.81 7.21
C GLY A 159 -6.88 -17.09 7.29
N MET A 160 -6.91 -15.79 7.03
CA MET A 160 -8.16 -15.01 6.96
C MET A 160 -9.04 -15.49 5.81
N TYR A 161 -8.47 -15.70 4.62
CA TYR A 161 -9.22 -16.14 3.43
C TYR A 161 -9.84 -17.53 3.62
N ALA A 162 -9.19 -18.43 4.37
CA ALA A 162 -9.72 -19.75 4.67
C ALA A 162 -10.96 -19.71 5.58
N ASN A 163 -11.04 -18.74 6.47
CA ASN A 163 -12.13 -18.59 7.43
C ASN A 163 -13.30 -17.71 6.91
N HIS A 164 -13.07 -16.91 5.87
CA HIS A 164 -14.00 -15.89 5.38
C HIS A 164 -15.11 -16.37 4.42
N ASN A 165 -15.25 -17.66 4.16
CA ASN A 165 -16.40 -18.15 3.38
C ASN A 165 -17.78 -17.87 4.04
N GLN A 166 -17.82 -17.17 5.17
CA GLN A 166 -19.07 -16.86 5.90
C GLN A 166 -19.42 -15.37 6.01
N ASN A 167 -18.49 -14.41 5.78
CA ASN A 167 -18.84 -12.97 5.84
C ASN A 167 -17.99 -12.18 4.85
N LYS A 168 -18.58 -11.76 3.72
CA LYS A 168 -17.98 -10.83 2.77
C LYS A 168 -17.84 -9.45 3.43
N ASN A 169 -16.61 -8.96 3.60
CA ASN A 169 -16.37 -7.56 3.95
C ASN A 169 -16.19 -6.75 2.66
N ASP A 170 -17.02 -5.72 2.47
CA ASP A 170 -16.97 -4.78 1.33
C ASP A 170 -15.57 -4.12 1.16
N ASP A 171 -14.80 -4.02 2.23
CA ASP A 171 -13.46 -3.42 2.25
C ASP A 171 -12.40 -4.27 1.53
N GLU A 172 -12.53 -5.59 1.54
CA GLU A 172 -11.59 -6.51 0.89
C GLU A 172 -11.78 -6.52 -0.62
N ASP A 173 -13.04 -6.53 -1.07
CA ASP A 173 -13.40 -6.42 -2.49
C ASP A 173 -12.94 -5.08 -3.07
N LEU A 174 -12.85 -4.02 -2.25
CA LEU A 174 -12.33 -2.72 -2.64
C LEU A 174 -10.84 -2.78 -3.02
N VAL A 175 -10.01 -3.31 -2.13
CA VAL A 175 -8.56 -3.39 -2.35
C VAL A 175 -8.24 -4.35 -3.48
N LEU A 176 -8.93 -5.50 -3.55
CA LEU A 176 -8.80 -6.45 -4.65
C LEU A 176 -9.16 -5.84 -5.99
N SER A 177 -10.22 -5.04 -6.06
CA SER A 177 -10.63 -4.37 -7.30
C SER A 177 -9.59 -3.37 -7.78
N GLN A 178 -8.99 -2.61 -6.87
CA GLN A 178 -7.96 -1.63 -7.21
C GLN A 178 -6.65 -2.31 -7.66
N ILE A 179 -6.22 -3.36 -6.97
CA ILE A 179 -5.03 -4.13 -7.35
C ILE A 179 -5.23 -4.75 -8.75
N ARG A 180 -6.41 -5.31 -9.05
CA ARG A 180 -6.73 -5.84 -10.38
C ARG A 180 -6.66 -4.79 -11.47
N LEU A 181 -7.17 -3.58 -11.22
CA LEU A 181 -7.10 -2.45 -12.16
C LEU A 181 -5.65 -2.07 -12.50
N HIS A 182 -4.75 -2.08 -11.50
CA HIS A 182 -3.35 -1.69 -11.69
C HIS A 182 -2.46 -2.81 -12.25
N CYS A 183 -2.85 -4.07 -12.08
CA CYS A 183 -2.09 -5.23 -12.55
C CYS A 183 -2.59 -5.80 -13.90
N GLN A 184 -3.63 -5.23 -14.52
CA GLN A 184 -4.23 -5.68 -15.79
C GLN A 184 -4.57 -7.19 -15.78
N LEU A 185 -5.21 -7.67 -14.72
CA LEU A 185 -5.70 -9.05 -14.57
C LEU A 185 -7.10 -9.22 -15.14
#